data_c87ea8062dc866b0e149cbb56505262f
#
_entry.id   c87ea8062dc866b0e149cbb56505262f
#
_cell.length_a   1.000
_cell.length_b   1.000
_cell.length_c   1.000
_cell.angle_alpha   90.00
_cell.angle_beta   90.00
_cell.angle_gamma   90.00
#
_symmetry.space_group_name_H-M   'P 1'
#
loop_
_entity.id
_entity.type
_entity.pdbx_description
1 polymer ?
#
loop_
_entity_poly.entity_id
_entity_poly.type
_entity_poly.pdbx_seq_one_letter_code
_entity_poly.pdbx_strand_id
1 'polypeptide(L)'
;MSQPNLSNPAASLTAYPLVAEAMGLNDEGRFEAAAQLLIRHLRQYPDEPRGLAELGNAAMLMGALVQSEQFLRKAIARGAKDLRTRRLLASVINQQERPAEAERMFEALAAETGETALSGIRAGILDKLGRNEEALALQQQVVEQAPDSIPGWVALGHTLRSAGRTDDAVAAYRHATELDFEFGEAWWGLASIKRKVLGDDDLARLREALSVAVDERNIAPLHFALARALHDRGEHAQAFEHYAKGNQIRTRSIGYDRQELTDEIDETIARVDADYIARLPQLANGTDQPVFIVSLPRSGSTLLEQMLGSHPVIEPVGELPYAPALLRGFIEMATRRGKVSAVEAIAGMPEEVARRLGAEYLSRAAQHRKSDRPFFVDKLPHNWSNVLFIRRILPQARFVDIRRAPLDCCFSNFTQYFTRAHAASFALEDIGQCYVDYVRYMSHLDAVAPQLVHHVDYARLVADPRPQLDAALDYLGLDWDERVLAFHELERVVRTPSSEQVRRPLNRDGMEVWRPYEAWLGPLRQTLGELAAS
;
A
#
# COMPACT_ATOMS: atom_id res chain seq x y z
N MET A 1 8.74 49.16 9.92
CA MET A 1 10.00 48.42 9.72
C MET A 1 9.97 47.82 8.33
N SER A 2 10.87 48.24 7.45
CA SER A 2 10.93 47.79 6.04
C SER A 2 11.28 46.31 6.01
N GLN A 3 10.52 45.50 5.25
CA GLN A 3 10.87 44.10 5.01
C GLN A 3 12.23 44.00 4.31
N PRO A 4 13.13 43.11 4.73
CA PRO A 4 14.40 42.90 4.02
C PRO A 4 14.13 42.34 2.62
N ASN A 5 14.96 42.80 1.66
CA ASN A 5 14.86 42.40 0.26
C ASN A 5 15.32 40.92 0.11
N LEU A 6 14.37 40.00 -0.08
CA LEU A 6 14.52 38.55 0.05
C LEU A 6 14.93 37.82 -1.26
N SER A 7 15.57 38.49 -2.19
CA SER A 7 16.01 37.89 -3.46
C SER A 7 17.24 36.96 -3.35
N ASN A 8 17.88 36.86 -2.17
CA ASN A 8 19.03 35.97 -1.92
C ASN A 8 18.67 34.92 -0.86
N PRO A 9 18.70 33.61 -1.19
CA PRO A 9 18.37 32.53 -0.24
C PRO A 9 19.21 32.51 1.04
N ALA A 10 20.50 32.86 0.96
CA ALA A 10 21.39 32.90 2.12
C ALA A 10 21.11 34.11 3.05
N ALA A 11 20.69 35.27 2.52
CA ALA A 11 20.31 36.43 3.30
C ALA A 11 19.00 36.21 4.11
N SER A 12 18.14 35.33 3.67
CA SER A 12 16.89 34.98 4.33
C SER A 12 17.10 34.13 5.62
N LEU A 13 18.10 33.24 5.67
CA LEU A 13 18.38 32.40 6.84
C LEU A 13 18.94 33.20 8.02
N THR A 14 19.81 34.20 7.74
CA THR A 14 20.31 35.11 8.76
C THR A 14 19.24 36.08 9.29
N ALA A 15 18.21 36.37 8.47
CA ALA A 15 17.11 37.23 8.87
C ALA A 15 16.08 36.52 9.80
N TYR A 16 15.97 35.21 9.71
CA TYR A 16 14.98 34.42 10.47
C TYR A 16 15.62 33.18 11.16
N PRO A 17 16.33 33.39 12.29
CA PRO A 17 17.07 32.31 12.97
C PRO A 17 16.19 31.13 13.41
N LEU A 18 14.92 31.36 13.77
CA LEU A 18 13.99 30.28 14.14
C LEU A 18 13.67 29.34 12.96
N VAL A 19 13.66 29.86 11.72
CA VAL A 19 13.44 29.02 10.53
C VAL A 19 14.67 28.13 10.27
N ALA A 20 15.88 28.70 10.42
CA ALA A 20 17.13 27.94 10.27
C ALA A 20 17.26 26.83 11.34
N GLU A 21 16.94 27.15 12.59
CA GLU A 21 16.92 26.17 13.69
C GLU A 21 15.91 25.05 13.43
N ALA A 22 14.69 25.38 12.98
CA ALA A 22 13.66 24.41 12.66
C ALA A 22 14.05 23.50 11.49
N MET A 23 14.79 23.99 10.49
CA MET A 23 15.34 23.15 9.42
C MET A 23 16.29 22.10 9.99
N GLY A 24 17.21 22.49 10.88
CA GLY A 24 18.11 21.55 11.56
C GLY A 24 17.34 20.49 12.35
N LEU A 25 16.29 20.89 13.08
CA LEU A 25 15.45 19.95 13.82
C LEU A 25 14.70 18.96 12.89
N ASN A 26 14.25 19.41 11.72
CA ASN A 26 13.65 18.50 10.71
C ASN A 26 14.68 17.48 10.21
N ASP A 27 15.93 17.91 9.98
CA ASP A 27 17.01 17.02 9.54
C ASP A 27 17.41 16.01 10.64
N GLU A 28 17.27 16.39 11.92
CA GLU A 28 17.47 15.53 13.08
C GLU A 28 16.29 14.58 13.38
N GLY A 29 15.18 14.66 12.62
CA GLY A 29 13.97 13.88 12.88
C GLY A 29 13.08 14.39 14.03
N ARG A 30 13.31 15.61 14.52
CA ARG A 30 12.59 16.25 15.64
C ARG A 30 11.45 17.14 15.14
N PHE A 31 10.52 16.55 14.41
CA PHE A 31 9.52 17.25 13.59
C PHE A 31 8.55 18.10 14.42
N GLU A 32 8.11 17.62 15.61
CA GLU A 32 7.22 18.36 16.50
C GLU A 32 7.90 19.62 17.06
N ALA A 33 9.18 19.50 17.42
CA ALA A 33 9.96 20.64 17.90
C ALA A 33 10.15 21.69 16.79
N ALA A 34 10.47 21.25 15.57
CA ALA A 34 10.54 22.11 14.39
C ALA A 34 9.22 22.83 14.15
N ALA A 35 8.09 22.12 14.16
CA ALA A 35 6.77 22.70 13.96
C ALA A 35 6.44 23.76 15.02
N GLN A 36 6.75 23.52 16.30
CA GLN A 36 6.53 24.49 17.37
C GLN A 36 7.33 25.79 17.16
N LEU A 37 8.59 25.70 16.75
CA LEU A 37 9.40 26.88 16.43
C LEU A 37 8.83 27.66 15.25
N LEU A 38 8.42 26.96 14.18
CA LEU A 38 7.84 27.56 12.99
C LEU A 38 6.49 28.21 13.27
N ILE A 39 5.65 27.60 14.10
CA ILE A 39 4.38 28.22 14.55
C ILE A 39 4.66 29.50 15.33
N ARG A 40 5.68 29.51 16.21
CA ARG A 40 6.10 30.73 16.94
C ARG A 40 6.57 31.80 15.98
N HIS A 41 7.40 31.46 14.99
CA HIS A 41 7.87 32.37 13.96
C HIS A 41 6.70 32.97 13.14
N LEU A 42 5.79 32.12 12.67
CA LEU A 42 4.67 32.52 11.82
C LEU A 42 3.58 33.31 12.59
N ARG A 43 3.55 33.27 13.92
CA ARG A 43 2.73 34.20 14.71
C ARG A 43 3.21 35.66 14.57
N GLN A 44 4.51 35.86 14.39
CA GLN A 44 5.11 37.19 14.20
C GLN A 44 5.17 37.58 12.71
N TYR A 45 5.35 36.58 11.84
CA TYR A 45 5.49 36.76 10.37
C TYR A 45 4.55 35.82 9.62
N PRO A 46 3.19 36.05 9.63
CA PRO A 46 2.19 35.07 9.17
C PRO A 46 2.28 34.65 7.70
N ASP A 47 2.95 35.45 6.89
CA ASP A 47 3.05 35.29 5.44
C ASP A 47 4.50 35.04 4.99
N GLU A 48 5.42 34.76 5.92
CA GLU A 48 6.81 34.50 5.57
C GLU A 48 6.91 33.17 4.80
N PRO A 49 7.34 33.20 3.51
CA PRO A 49 7.17 32.08 2.60
C PRO A 49 7.97 30.83 3.02
N ARG A 50 9.19 31.04 3.54
CA ARG A 50 10.09 29.95 3.89
C ARG A 50 9.67 29.24 5.16
N GLY A 51 9.25 29.97 6.18
CA GLY A 51 8.67 29.37 7.39
C GLY A 51 7.42 28.57 7.10
N LEU A 52 6.57 29.05 6.17
CA LEU A 52 5.41 28.30 5.69
C LEU A 52 5.84 27.01 4.97
N ALA A 53 6.88 27.06 4.11
CA ALA A 53 7.37 25.89 3.40
C ALA A 53 7.98 24.85 4.36
N GLU A 54 8.77 25.28 5.35
CA GLU A 54 9.36 24.38 6.35
C GLU A 54 8.31 23.81 7.31
N LEU A 55 7.27 24.57 7.66
CA LEU A 55 6.14 24.02 8.42
C LEU A 55 5.37 23.00 7.60
N GLY A 56 5.22 23.21 6.30
CA GLY A 56 4.68 22.22 5.37
C GLY A 56 5.53 20.95 5.32
N ASN A 57 6.86 21.08 5.30
CA ASN A 57 7.79 19.95 5.36
C ASN A 57 7.64 19.16 6.69
N ALA A 58 7.67 19.85 7.85
CA ALA A 58 7.48 19.22 9.15
C ALA A 58 6.12 18.47 9.22
N ALA A 59 5.05 19.09 8.74
CA ALA A 59 3.72 18.46 8.68
C ALA A 59 3.73 17.21 7.79
N MET A 60 4.41 17.21 6.64
CA MET A 60 4.58 16.03 5.78
C MET A 60 5.30 14.89 6.52
N LEU A 61 6.39 15.21 7.20
CA LEU A 61 7.19 14.24 7.94
C LEU A 61 6.43 13.63 9.14
N MET A 62 5.49 14.38 9.73
CA MET A 62 4.56 13.91 10.75
C MET A 62 3.32 13.18 10.18
N GLY A 63 3.20 13.04 8.86
CA GLY A 63 2.06 12.41 8.21
C GLY A 63 0.80 13.28 8.09
N ALA A 64 0.83 14.55 8.52
CA ALA A 64 -0.27 15.52 8.42
C ALA A 64 -0.33 16.12 6.99
N LEU A 65 -0.72 15.29 6.02
CA LEU A 65 -0.58 15.59 4.59
C LEU A 65 -1.51 16.70 4.11
N VAL A 66 -2.72 16.81 4.66
CA VAL A 66 -3.67 17.87 4.30
C VAL A 66 -3.16 19.22 4.79
N GLN A 67 -2.61 19.28 6.00
CA GLN A 67 -2.00 20.49 6.54
C GLN A 67 -0.75 20.89 5.77
N SER A 68 0.09 19.90 5.47
CA SER A 68 1.29 20.10 4.66
C SER A 68 0.96 20.77 3.33
N GLU A 69 -0.01 20.23 2.58
CA GLU A 69 -0.45 20.82 1.32
C GLU A 69 -0.91 22.27 1.50
N GLN A 70 -1.72 22.56 2.54
CA GLN A 70 -2.20 23.91 2.81
C GLN A 70 -1.05 24.91 3.04
N PHE A 71 -0.06 24.51 3.85
CA PHE A 71 1.09 25.36 4.12
C PHE A 71 1.97 25.57 2.89
N LEU A 72 2.24 24.51 2.12
CA LEU A 72 3.05 24.58 0.91
C LEU A 72 2.39 25.42 -0.19
N ARG A 73 1.08 25.25 -0.41
CA ARG A 73 0.34 26.10 -1.36
C ARG A 73 0.33 27.57 -0.91
N LYS A 74 0.17 27.82 0.39
CA LYS A 74 0.28 29.19 0.94
C LYS A 74 1.69 29.75 0.75
N ALA A 75 2.73 28.96 1.02
CA ALA A 75 4.13 29.37 0.80
C ALA A 75 4.38 29.79 -0.66
N ILE A 76 3.94 28.98 -1.62
CA ILE A 76 4.06 29.25 -3.06
C ILE A 76 3.30 30.52 -3.43
N ALA A 77 2.08 30.70 -2.93
CA ALA A 77 1.29 31.91 -3.16
C ALA A 77 1.95 33.18 -2.58
N ARG A 78 2.78 33.03 -1.53
CA ARG A 78 3.57 34.12 -0.90
C ARG A 78 4.97 34.28 -1.49
N GLY A 79 5.35 33.51 -2.52
CA GLY A 79 6.56 33.68 -3.28
C GLY A 79 7.63 32.59 -3.11
N ALA A 80 7.43 31.55 -2.32
CA ALA A 80 8.33 30.38 -2.25
C ALA A 80 8.19 29.51 -3.51
N LYS A 81 8.77 29.96 -4.62
CA LYS A 81 8.69 29.27 -5.92
C LYS A 81 9.93 28.45 -6.25
N ASP A 82 10.81 28.25 -5.27
CA ASP A 82 12.02 27.45 -5.43
C ASP A 82 11.71 25.98 -5.70
N LEU A 83 12.66 25.27 -6.28
CA LEU A 83 12.54 23.88 -6.70
C LEU A 83 12.18 22.96 -5.52
N ARG A 84 12.81 23.18 -4.34
CA ARG A 84 12.59 22.36 -3.13
C ARG A 84 11.13 22.44 -2.67
N THR A 85 10.57 23.65 -2.55
CA THR A 85 9.17 23.85 -2.14
C THR A 85 8.19 23.21 -3.11
N ARG A 86 8.43 23.32 -4.42
CA ARG A 86 7.58 22.70 -5.45
C ARG A 86 7.68 21.16 -5.43
N ARG A 87 8.87 20.60 -5.20
CA ARG A 87 9.07 19.14 -5.03
C ARG A 87 8.38 18.62 -3.78
N LEU A 88 8.45 19.35 -2.66
CA LEU A 88 7.72 18.99 -1.44
C LEU A 88 6.21 18.93 -1.71
N LEU A 89 5.64 19.94 -2.36
CA LEU A 89 4.22 19.92 -2.69
C LEU A 89 3.86 18.73 -3.60
N ALA A 90 4.64 18.48 -4.65
CA ALA A 90 4.42 17.32 -5.54
C ALA A 90 4.49 15.98 -4.77
N SER A 91 5.43 15.86 -3.83
CA SER A 91 5.58 14.68 -2.98
C SER A 91 4.39 14.50 -2.04
N VAL A 92 3.90 15.58 -1.43
CA VAL A 92 2.68 15.55 -0.57
C VAL A 92 1.46 15.12 -1.37
N ILE A 93 1.26 15.66 -2.57
CA ILE A 93 0.16 15.29 -3.46
C ILE A 93 0.23 13.81 -3.85
N ASN A 94 1.44 13.30 -4.14
CA ASN A 94 1.65 11.87 -4.41
C ASN A 94 1.32 11.00 -3.17
N GLN A 95 1.72 11.42 -1.97
CA GLN A 95 1.42 10.71 -0.73
C GLN A 95 -0.07 10.76 -0.33
N GLN A 96 -0.81 11.77 -0.81
CA GLN A 96 -2.27 11.83 -0.70
C GLN A 96 -2.99 10.95 -1.71
N GLU A 97 -2.26 10.14 -2.47
CA GLU A 97 -2.77 9.29 -3.55
C GLU A 97 -3.59 10.09 -4.58
N ARG A 98 -2.99 11.19 -5.06
CA ARG A 98 -3.47 12.01 -6.17
C ARG A 98 -2.49 11.92 -7.35
N PRO A 99 -2.30 10.71 -7.94
CA PRO A 99 -1.19 10.46 -8.85
C PRO A 99 -1.26 11.29 -10.13
N ALA A 100 -2.44 11.57 -10.69
CA ALA A 100 -2.55 12.38 -11.90
C ALA A 100 -2.14 13.85 -11.69
N GLU A 101 -2.36 14.42 -10.50
CA GLU A 101 -1.88 15.75 -10.17
C GLU A 101 -0.38 15.76 -9.91
N ALA A 102 0.10 14.78 -9.14
CA ALA A 102 1.52 14.61 -8.85
C ALA A 102 2.34 14.40 -10.12
N GLU A 103 1.83 13.60 -11.07
CA GLU A 103 2.48 13.33 -12.36
C GLU A 103 2.74 14.63 -13.13
N ARG A 104 1.70 15.47 -13.32
CA ARG A 104 1.86 16.77 -13.99
C ARG A 104 2.86 17.68 -13.30
N MET A 105 2.90 17.66 -11.95
CA MET A 105 3.86 18.47 -11.20
C MET A 105 5.28 17.96 -11.38
N PHE A 106 5.51 16.65 -11.30
CA PHE A 106 6.83 16.08 -11.52
C PHE A 106 7.28 16.16 -12.99
N GLU A 107 6.36 16.10 -13.95
CA GLU A 107 6.64 16.35 -15.37
C GLU A 107 7.20 17.76 -15.58
N ALA A 108 6.51 18.78 -15.04
CA ALA A 108 6.97 20.16 -15.15
C ALA A 108 8.33 20.39 -14.48
N LEU A 109 8.57 19.75 -13.31
CA LEU A 109 9.84 19.83 -12.60
C LEU A 109 10.97 19.14 -13.38
N ALA A 110 10.72 17.94 -13.93
CA ALA A 110 11.69 17.20 -14.72
C ALA A 110 12.06 17.94 -16.02
N ALA A 111 11.08 18.55 -16.70
CA ALA A 111 11.30 19.34 -17.90
C ALA A 111 12.14 20.61 -17.63
N GLU A 112 11.98 21.22 -16.45
CA GLU A 112 12.74 22.43 -16.05
C GLU A 112 14.18 22.09 -15.66
N THR A 113 14.41 20.97 -14.95
CA THR A 113 15.71 20.67 -14.34
C THR A 113 16.57 19.68 -15.14
N GLY A 114 15.94 18.82 -15.92
CA GLY A 114 16.62 17.67 -16.56
C GLY A 114 17.07 16.59 -15.59
N GLU A 115 16.64 16.62 -14.31
CA GLU A 115 17.06 15.65 -13.30
C GLU A 115 16.48 14.25 -13.55
N THR A 116 17.33 13.27 -13.84
CA THR A 116 16.95 11.87 -14.07
C THR A 116 16.18 11.26 -12.90
N ALA A 117 16.50 11.66 -11.65
CA ALA A 117 15.81 11.19 -10.46
C ALA A 117 14.31 11.57 -10.46
N LEU A 118 13.94 12.74 -10.98
CA LEU A 118 12.54 13.15 -11.11
C LEU A 118 11.81 12.31 -12.16
N SER A 119 12.49 11.94 -13.23
CA SER A 119 11.96 11.01 -14.24
C SER A 119 11.68 9.63 -13.65
N GLY A 120 12.54 9.13 -12.76
CA GLY A 120 12.32 7.88 -12.04
C GLY A 120 11.09 7.92 -11.13
N ILE A 121 10.90 9.01 -10.36
CA ILE A 121 9.70 9.24 -9.54
C ILE A 121 8.46 9.28 -10.44
N ARG A 122 8.51 10.01 -11.54
CA ARG A 122 7.42 10.12 -12.52
C ARG A 122 7.05 8.76 -13.11
N ALA A 123 8.03 7.92 -13.47
CA ALA A 123 7.78 6.57 -13.96
C ALA A 123 6.99 5.73 -12.94
N GLY A 124 7.35 5.80 -11.65
CA GLY A 124 6.60 5.13 -10.59
C GLY A 124 5.16 5.64 -10.45
N ILE A 125 4.92 6.94 -10.66
CA ILE A 125 3.57 7.53 -10.66
C ILE A 125 2.76 7.09 -11.89
N LEU A 126 3.38 7.03 -13.06
CA LEU A 126 2.76 6.53 -14.29
C LEU A 126 2.35 5.06 -14.14
N ASP A 127 3.21 4.25 -13.49
CA ASP A 127 2.86 2.88 -13.17
C ASP A 127 1.64 2.81 -12.25
N LYS A 128 1.57 3.61 -11.18
CA LYS A 128 0.38 3.73 -10.32
C LYS A 128 -0.88 4.09 -11.12
N LEU A 129 -0.78 4.96 -12.12
CA LEU A 129 -1.89 5.36 -13.00
C LEU A 129 -2.32 4.29 -14.02
N GLY A 130 -1.62 3.15 -14.10
CA GLY A 130 -1.89 2.13 -15.11
C GLY A 130 -1.34 2.46 -16.51
N ARG A 131 -0.55 3.54 -16.63
CA ARG A 131 0.14 3.96 -17.87
C ARG A 131 1.46 3.21 -18.02
N ASN A 132 1.36 1.87 -18.09
CA ASN A 132 2.51 0.97 -17.93
C ASN A 132 3.54 1.08 -19.04
N GLU A 133 3.12 1.29 -20.29
CA GLU A 133 4.02 1.45 -21.43
C GLU A 133 4.85 2.72 -21.30
N GLU A 134 4.21 3.82 -20.88
CA GLU A 134 4.90 5.08 -20.64
C GLU A 134 5.84 4.99 -19.44
N ALA A 135 5.41 4.33 -18.36
CA ALA A 135 6.26 4.06 -17.20
C ALA A 135 7.50 3.26 -17.61
N LEU A 136 7.32 2.21 -18.41
CA LEU A 136 8.41 1.35 -18.88
C LEU A 136 9.38 2.14 -19.77
N ALA A 137 8.87 2.88 -20.76
CA ALA A 137 9.69 3.70 -21.66
C ALA A 137 10.51 4.73 -20.88
N LEU A 138 9.88 5.41 -19.90
CA LEU A 138 10.57 6.39 -19.07
C LEU A 138 11.61 5.74 -18.16
N GLN A 139 11.33 4.55 -17.61
CA GLN A 139 12.27 3.80 -16.78
C GLN A 139 13.48 3.28 -17.57
N GLN A 140 13.28 2.89 -18.83
CA GLN A 140 14.37 2.55 -19.76
C GLN A 140 15.27 3.77 -20.01
N GLN A 141 14.70 4.94 -20.27
CA GLN A 141 15.47 6.18 -20.41
C GLN A 141 16.27 6.51 -19.15
N VAL A 142 15.70 6.28 -17.96
CA VAL A 142 16.39 6.51 -16.68
C VAL A 142 17.65 5.67 -16.57
N VAL A 143 17.61 4.38 -16.90
CA VAL A 143 18.79 3.51 -16.82
C VAL A 143 19.78 3.75 -17.97
N GLU A 144 19.32 4.22 -19.13
CA GLU A 144 20.20 4.64 -20.22
C GLU A 144 21.00 5.91 -19.86
N GLN A 145 20.37 6.86 -19.19
CA GLN A 145 21.01 8.12 -18.74
C GLN A 145 21.88 7.92 -17.50
N ALA A 146 21.54 6.95 -16.65
CA ALA A 146 22.26 6.65 -15.42
C ALA A 146 22.47 5.13 -15.29
N PRO A 147 23.38 4.53 -16.10
CA PRO A 147 23.57 3.08 -16.16
C PRO A 147 24.07 2.48 -14.84
N ASP A 148 24.72 3.26 -13.99
CA ASP A 148 25.19 2.85 -12.67
C ASP A 148 24.13 3.01 -11.56
N SER A 149 22.90 3.43 -11.91
CA SER A 149 21.82 3.63 -10.95
C SER A 149 21.18 2.31 -10.54
N ILE A 150 21.63 1.75 -9.43
CA ILE A 150 21.07 0.50 -8.87
C ILE A 150 19.57 0.61 -8.61
N PRO A 151 19.06 1.69 -7.94
CA PRO A 151 17.61 1.87 -7.78
C PRO A 151 16.85 1.96 -9.11
N GLY A 152 17.48 2.54 -10.15
CA GLY A 152 16.93 2.62 -11.50
C GLY A 152 16.68 1.23 -12.09
N TRP A 153 17.67 0.34 -12.03
CA TRP A 153 17.57 -1.04 -12.53
C TRP A 153 16.56 -1.87 -11.75
N VAL A 154 16.49 -1.70 -10.42
CA VAL A 154 15.48 -2.38 -9.59
C VAL A 154 14.08 -1.91 -9.94
N ALA A 155 13.86 -0.61 -10.11
CA ALA A 155 12.57 -0.05 -10.52
C ALA A 155 12.16 -0.52 -11.93
N LEU A 156 13.11 -0.58 -12.88
CA LEU A 156 12.88 -1.17 -14.19
C LEU A 156 12.46 -2.65 -14.08
N GLY A 157 13.14 -3.43 -13.24
CA GLY A 157 12.78 -4.81 -12.96
C GLY A 157 11.35 -4.97 -12.42
N HIS A 158 10.92 -4.11 -11.51
CA HIS A 158 9.54 -4.11 -10.98
C HIS A 158 8.52 -3.80 -12.08
N THR A 159 8.77 -2.78 -12.90
CA THR A 159 7.88 -2.39 -14.01
C THR A 159 7.77 -3.50 -15.06
N LEU A 160 8.90 -4.12 -15.46
CA LEU A 160 8.94 -5.26 -16.38
C LEU A 160 8.16 -6.47 -15.84
N ARG A 161 8.33 -6.80 -14.56
CA ARG A 161 7.60 -7.90 -13.92
C ARG A 161 6.10 -7.65 -13.91
N SER A 162 5.68 -6.46 -13.58
CA SER A 162 4.25 -6.05 -13.61
C SER A 162 3.67 -6.18 -15.01
N ALA A 163 4.43 -5.82 -16.04
CA ALA A 163 4.07 -5.99 -17.45
C ALA A 163 4.11 -7.46 -17.95
N GLY A 164 4.53 -8.42 -17.10
CA GLY A 164 4.65 -9.84 -17.47
C GLY A 164 5.92 -10.21 -18.23
N ARG A 165 6.84 -9.27 -18.39
CA ARG A 165 8.16 -9.47 -19.04
C ARG A 165 9.16 -10.03 -18.03
N THR A 166 8.90 -11.25 -17.55
CA THR A 166 9.62 -11.83 -16.40
C THR A 166 11.10 -12.03 -16.67
N ASP A 167 11.49 -12.47 -17.88
CA ASP A 167 12.89 -12.73 -18.20
C ASP A 167 13.71 -11.43 -18.28
N ASP A 168 13.12 -10.37 -18.82
CA ASP A 168 13.72 -9.03 -18.82
C ASP A 168 13.84 -8.45 -17.39
N ALA A 169 12.82 -8.71 -16.53
CA ALA A 169 12.89 -8.33 -15.12
C ALA A 169 14.04 -9.04 -14.40
N VAL A 170 14.24 -10.34 -14.64
CA VAL A 170 15.39 -11.09 -14.12
C VAL A 170 16.70 -10.45 -14.55
N ALA A 171 16.83 -10.09 -15.84
CA ALA A 171 18.04 -9.45 -16.35
C ALA A 171 18.32 -8.10 -15.67
N ALA A 172 17.27 -7.28 -15.47
CA ALA A 172 17.39 -5.98 -14.79
C ALA A 172 17.82 -6.14 -13.32
N TYR A 173 17.23 -7.07 -12.57
CA TYR A 173 17.62 -7.33 -11.19
C TYR A 173 19.04 -7.92 -11.09
N ARG A 174 19.44 -8.82 -12.00
CA ARG A 174 20.81 -9.34 -12.03
C ARG A 174 21.82 -8.23 -12.28
N HIS A 175 21.55 -7.36 -13.23
CA HIS A 175 22.42 -6.21 -13.46
C HIS A 175 22.56 -5.33 -12.21
N ALA A 176 21.46 -5.08 -11.48
CA ALA A 176 21.53 -4.37 -10.20
C ALA A 176 22.39 -5.09 -9.15
N THR A 177 22.35 -6.46 -9.07
CA THR A 177 23.21 -7.23 -8.16
C THR A 177 24.67 -7.32 -8.62
N GLU A 178 24.96 -7.06 -9.88
CA GLU A 178 26.32 -6.95 -10.41
C GLU A 178 26.95 -5.59 -10.07
N LEU A 179 26.16 -4.51 -10.12
CA LEU A 179 26.58 -3.17 -9.72
C LEU A 179 26.85 -3.06 -8.21
N ASP A 180 25.96 -3.66 -7.41
CA ASP A 180 26.11 -3.72 -5.94
C ASP A 180 25.49 -5.03 -5.42
N PHE A 181 26.34 -5.96 -5.01
CA PHE A 181 25.91 -7.26 -4.50
C PHE A 181 25.35 -7.19 -3.07
N GLU A 182 25.49 -6.05 -2.36
CA GLU A 182 24.88 -5.80 -1.06
C GLU A 182 23.47 -5.20 -1.17
N PHE A 183 23.02 -4.78 -2.37
CA PHE A 183 21.73 -4.15 -2.53
C PHE A 183 20.58 -5.17 -2.43
N GLY A 184 20.06 -5.30 -1.23
CA GLY A 184 19.11 -6.36 -0.85
C GLY A 184 17.82 -6.38 -1.64
N GLU A 185 17.30 -5.22 -2.08
CA GLU A 185 16.05 -5.16 -2.85
C GLU A 185 16.17 -5.81 -4.23
N ALA A 186 17.35 -5.75 -4.87
CA ALA A 186 17.62 -6.44 -6.12
C ALA A 186 17.57 -7.98 -5.94
N TRP A 187 18.17 -8.49 -4.88
CA TRP A 187 18.11 -9.91 -4.52
C TRP A 187 16.71 -10.38 -4.19
N TRP A 188 15.95 -9.57 -3.45
CA TRP A 188 14.54 -9.87 -3.18
C TRP A 188 13.71 -9.82 -4.47
N GLY A 189 14.01 -8.90 -5.38
CA GLY A 189 13.43 -8.87 -6.72
C GLY A 189 13.54 -10.22 -7.42
N LEU A 190 14.74 -10.79 -7.48
CA LEU A 190 15.01 -12.13 -8.04
C LEU A 190 14.31 -13.25 -7.25
N ALA A 191 14.47 -13.28 -5.93
CA ALA A 191 13.94 -14.33 -5.07
C ALA A 191 12.41 -14.39 -5.07
N SER A 192 11.73 -13.24 -5.24
CA SER A 192 10.28 -13.15 -5.27
C SER A 192 9.64 -13.65 -6.57
N ILE A 193 10.44 -13.88 -7.62
CA ILE A 193 10.01 -14.54 -8.87
C ILE A 193 9.81 -16.02 -8.57
N LYS A 194 8.64 -16.56 -8.92
CA LYS A 194 8.25 -17.94 -8.57
C LYS A 194 8.76 -19.01 -9.56
N ARG A 195 9.94 -18.79 -10.17
CA ARG A 195 10.56 -19.69 -11.14
C ARG A 195 11.87 -20.31 -10.66
N LYS A 196 12.23 -20.20 -9.38
CA LYS A 196 13.50 -20.71 -8.82
C LYS A 196 14.73 -20.21 -9.62
N VAL A 197 14.82 -18.89 -9.80
CA VAL A 197 15.88 -18.25 -10.61
C VAL A 197 17.25 -18.18 -9.91
N LEU A 198 17.30 -18.45 -8.58
CA LEU A 198 18.53 -18.39 -7.80
C LEU A 198 19.25 -19.74 -7.77
N GLY A 199 20.50 -19.77 -8.28
CA GLY A 199 21.40 -20.92 -8.30
C GLY A 199 22.31 -21.02 -7.06
N ASP A 200 23.28 -21.95 -7.09
CA ASP A 200 24.22 -22.15 -5.98
C ASP A 200 25.18 -20.97 -5.81
N ASP A 201 25.65 -20.41 -6.92
CA ASP A 201 26.51 -19.23 -6.92
C ASP A 201 25.77 -18.01 -6.31
N ASP A 202 24.47 -17.87 -6.60
CA ASP A 202 23.65 -16.80 -5.99
C ASP A 202 23.55 -16.95 -4.48
N LEU A 203 23.41 -18.20 -3.97
CA LEU A 203 23.38 -18.43 -2.52
C LEU A 203 24.73 -18.11 -1.87
N ALA A 204 25.84 -18.43 -2.50
CA ALA A 204 27.16 -18.06 -2.01
C ALA A 204 27.30 -16.54 -1.93
N ARG A 205 26.92 -15.82 -2.99
CA ARG A 205 26.93 -14.34 -3.04
C ARG A 205 25.98 -13.70 -2.02
N LEU A 206 24.80 -14.26 -1.79
CA LEU A 206 23.87 -13.79 -0.75
C LEU A 206 24.45 -13.95 0.65
N ARG A 207 25.14 -15.06 0.95
CA ARG A 207 25.83 -15.28 2.23
C ARG A 207 26.99 -14.31 2.39
N GLU A 208 27.76 -14.06 1.34
CA GLU A 208 28.82 -13.07 1.32
C GLU A 208 28.26 -11.67 1.58
N ALA A 209 27.22 -11.24 0.86
CA ALA A 209 26.55 -9.96 1.05
C ALA A 209 26.09 -9.78 2.52
N LEU A 210 25.46 -10.80 3.12
CA LEU A 210 25.04 -10.77 4.51
C LEU A 210 26.22 -10.70 5.50
N SER A 211 27.42 -11.13 5.11
CA SER A 211 28.60 -11.08 5.99
C SER A 211 29.26 -9.70 6.05
N VAL A 212 29.04 -8.87 5.04
CA VAL A 212 29.68 -7.55 4.89
C VAL A 212 28.70 -6.38 4.99
N ALA A 213 27.40 -6.59 4.67
CA ALA A 213 26.40 -5.54 4.70
C ALA A 213 26.22 -4.97 6.12
N VAL A 214 26.20 -3.65 6.22
CA VAL A 214 26.02 -2.91 7.48
C VAL A 214 24.70 -2.12 7.54
N ASP A 215 24.07 -1.87 6.40
CA ASP A 215 22.81 -1.13 6.32
C ASP A 215 21.63 -2.08 6.51
N GLU A 216 20.87 -1.91 7.62
CA GLU A 216 19.68 -2.72 7.92
C GLU A 216 18.63 -2.67 6.78
N ARG A 217 18.61 -1.60 5.97
CA ARG A 217 17.71 -1.49 4.80
C ARG A 217 18.04 -2.53 3.73
N ASN A 218 19.32 -2.95 3.62
CA ASN A 218 19.76 -4.00 2.73
C ASN A 218 19.77 -5.38 3.41
N ILE A 219 20.12 -5.46 4.69
CA ILE A 219 20.22 -6.73 5.43
C ILE A 219 18.87 -7.46 5.50
N ALA A 220 17.78 -6.74 5.77
CA ALA A 220 16.46 -7.38 5.86
C ALA A 220 16.04 -8.06 4.54
N PRO A 221 16.02 -7.40 3.38
CA PRO A 221 15.66 -8.06 2.12
C PRO A 221 16.67 -9.13 1.67
N LEU A 222 17.97 -9.03 2.02
CA LEU A 222 18.95 -10.11 1.81
C LEU A 222 18.56 -11.37 2.57
N HIS A 223 18.15 -11.24 3.84
CA HIS A 223 17.65 -12.37 4.62
C HIS A 223 16.41 -13.00 3.99
N PHE A 224 15.44 -12.20 3.54
CA PHE A 224 14.25 -12.73 2.85
C PHE A 224 14.61 -13.42 1.53
N ALA A 225 15.56 -12.89 0.75
CA ALA A 225 16.02 -13.49 -0.49
C ALA A 225 16.69 -14.85 -0.25
N LEU A 226 17.60 -14.92 0.72
CA LEU A 226 18.27 -16.18 1.08
C LEU A 226 17.27 -17.19 1.65
N ALA A 227 16.35 -16.75 2.52
CA ALA A 227 15.28 -17.60 3.07
C ALA A 227 14.43 -18.22 1.95
N ARG A 228 14.06 -17.43 0.94
CA ARG A 228 13.29 -17.91 -0.20
C ARG A 228 14.07 -18.91 -1.04
N ALA A 229 15.34 -18.65 -1.31
CA ALA A 229 16.20 -19.59 -2.06
C ALA A 229 16.39 -20.93 -1.32
N LEU A 230 16.54 -20.90 0.02
CA LEU A 230 16.61 -22.08 0.86
C LEU A 230 15.28 -22.83 0.91
N HIS A 231 14.14 -22.12 1.00
CA HIS A 231 12.79 -22.70 0.90
C HIS A 231 12.63 -23.49 -0.41
N ASP A 232 13.03 -22.92 -1.54
CA ASP A 232 12.92 -23.54 -2.85
C ASP A 232 13.79 -24.81 -3.00
N ARG A 233 14.77 -25.00 -2.11
CA ARG A 233 15.63 -26.21 -2.00
C ARG A 233 15.15 -27.20 -0.95
N GLY A 234 14.11 -26.86 -0.18
CA GLY A 234 13.60 -27.70 0.92
C GLY A 234 14.43 -27.60 2.21
N GLU A 235 15.34 -26.62 2.31
CA GLU A 235 16.15 -26.35 3.52
C GLU A 235 15.35 -25.52 4.53
N HIS A 236 14.21 -26.04 4.99
CA HIS A 236 13.19 -25.29 5.72
C HIS A 236 13.66 -24.71 7.05
N ALA A 237 14.55 -25.41 7.78
CA ALA A 237 15.07 -24.92 9.06
C ALA A 237 15.91 -23.64 8.87
N GLN A 238 16.83 -23.66 7.92
CA GLN A 238 17.65 -22.49 7.61
C GLN A 238 16.78 -21.37 6.99
N ALA A 239 15.82 -21.72 6.13
CA ALA A 239 14.89 -20.76 5.56
C ALA A 239 14.11 -20.02 6.66
N PHE A 240 13.59 -20.74 7.66
CA PHE A 240 12.88 -20.12 8.78
C PHE A 240 13.78 -19.19 9.60
N GLU A 241 15.00 -19.61 9.89
CA GLU A 241 15.97 -18.78 10.61
C GLU A 241 16.20 -17.44 9.89
N HIS A 242 16.38 -17.46 8.56
CA HIS A 242 16.58 -16.25 7.77
C HIS A 242 15.29 -15.41 7.68
N TYR A 243 14.12 -15.99 7.49
CA TYR A 243 12.85 -15.24 7.58
C TYR A 243 12.71 -14.56 8.94
N ALA A 244 13.00 -15.26 10.04
CA ALA A 244 12.91 -14.70 11.39
C ALA A 244 13.87 -13.52 11.58
N LYS A 245 15.13 -13.63 11.11
CA LYS A 245 16.13 -12.54 11.20
C LYS A 245 15.68 -11.31 10.39
N GLY A 246 15.26 -11.49 9.15
CA GLY A 246 14.76 -10.40 8.32
C GLY A 246 13.54 -9.71 8.92
N ASN A 247 12.60 -10.48 9.43
CA ASN A 247 11.42 -9.99 10.12
C ASN A 247 11.76 -9.22 11.40
N GLN A 248 12.70 -9.72 12.23
CA GLN A 248 13.14 -9.04 13.46
C GLN A 248 13.70 -7.63 13.17
N ILE A 249 14.49 -7.48 12.10
CA ILE A 249 14.99 -6.16 11.68
C ILE A 249 13.81 -5.25 11.31
N ARG A 250 12.84 -5.77 10.57
CA ARG A 250 11.64 -5.00 10.14
C ARG A 250 10.78 -4.59 11.35
N THR A 251 10.51 -5.50 12.27
CA THR A 251 9.74 -5.20 13.49
C THR A 251 10.36 -4.03 14.26
N ARG A 252 11.68 -4.04 14.46
CA ARG A 252 12.39 -2.95 15.15
C ARG A 252 12.30 -1.62 14.40
N SER A 253 12.39 -1.65 13.06
CA SER A 253 12.41 -0.43 12.25
C SER A 253 11.02 0.20 12.05
N ILE A 254 9.93 -0.57 12.19
CA ILE A 254 8.56 -0.11 11.96
C ILE A 254 7.89 0.30 13.27
N GLY A 255 8.19 -0.38 14.38
CA GLY A 255 7.60 -0.09 15.69
C GLY A 255 6.08 -0.36 15.73
N TYR A 256 5.61 -1.45 15.09
CA TYR A 256 4.19 -1.81 15.08
C TYR A 256 3.73 -2.22 16.49
N ASP A 257 2.62 -1.63 16.92
CA ASP A 257 1.91 -2.03 18.15
C ASP A 257 0.59 -2.71 17.78
N ARG A 258 0.51 -4.02 18.01
CA ARG A 258 -0.70 -4.80 17.76
C ARG A 258 -1.88 -4.38 18.63
N GLN A 259 -1.61 -3.79 19.82
CA GLN A 259 -2.67 -3.36 20.73
C GLN A 259 -3.47 -2.20 20.15
N GLU A 260 -2.85 -1.31 19.38
CA GLU A 260 -3.56 -0.20 18.72
C GLU A 260 -4.67 -0.71 17.79
N LEU A 261 -4.39 -1.76 16.98
CA LEU A 261 -5.41 -2.36 16.11
C LEU A 261 -6.51 -3.05 16.94
N THR A 262 -6.12 -3.81 17.98
CA THR A 262 -7.09 -4.48 18.85
C THR A 262 -8.01 -3.48 19.53
N ASP A 263 -7.48 -2.37 20.06
CA ASP A 263 -8.25 -1.31 20.70
C ASP A 263 -9.21 -0.63 19.70
N GLU A 264 -8.76 -0.39 18.46
CA GLU A 264 -9.62 0.16 17.39
C GLU A 264 -10.79 -0.78 17.06
N ILE A 265 -10.51 -2.10 16.98
CA ILE A 265 -11.54 -3.10 16.72
C ILE A 265 -12.49 -3.23 17.92
N ASP A 266 -11.99 -3.22 19.15
CA ASP A 266 -12.80 -3.26 20.36
C ASP A 266 -13.74 -2.04 20.44
N GLU A 267 -13.22 -0.85 20.17
CA GLU A 267 -14.03 0.36 20.11
C GLU A 267 -15.10 0.27 19.00
N THR A 268 -14.72 -0.24 17.83
CA THR A 268 -15.65 -0.40 16.71
C THR A 268 -16.76 -1.37 17.08
N ILE A 269 -16.44 -2.53 17.63
CA ILE A 269 -17.43 -3.52 18.09
C ILE A 269 -18.37 -2.95 19.16
N ALA A 270 -17.83 -2.16 20.08
CA ALA A 270 -18.63 -1.54 21.15
C ALA A 270 -19.60 -0.46 20.65
N ARG A 271 -19.27 0.24 19.56
CA ARG A 271 -20.04 1.40 19.07
C ARG A 271 -20.92 1.11 17.86
N VAL A 272 -20.57 0.10 17.08
CA VAL A 272 -21.28 -0.24 15.84
C VAL A 272 -22.35 -1.27 16.15
N ASP A 273 -23.52 -0.81 16.43
CA ASP A 273 -24.74 -1.60 16.63
C ASP A 273 -25.69 -1.47 15.42
N ALA A 274 -26.87 -2.09 15.51
CA ALA A 274 -27.89 -2.00 14.47
C ALA A 274 -28.37 -0.57 14.23
N ASP A 275 -28.42 0.26 15.28
CA ASP A 275 -28.81 1.67 15.16
C ASP A 275 -27.72 2.50 14.45
N TYR A 276 -26.45 2.19 14.69
CA TYR A 276 -25.34 2.78 13.92
C TYR A 276 -25.48 2.45 12.43
N ILE A 277 -25.71 1.18 12.10
CA ILE A 277 -25.88 0.73 10.71
C ILE A 277 -27.09 1.37 10.05
N ALA A 278 -28.21 1.51 10.78
CA ALA A 278 -29.42 2.15 10.28
C ALA A 278 -29.22 3.64 9.92
N ARG A 279 -28.24 4.31 10.51
CA ARG A 279 -27.86 5.69 10.16
C ARG A 279 -26.97 5.79 8.93
N LEU A 280 -26.38 4.68 8.47
CA LEU A 280 -25.64 4.68 7.22
C LEU A 280 -26.61 4.80 6.03
N PRO A 281 -26.17 5.36 4.89
CA PRO A 281 -27.01 5.42 3.70
C PRO A 281 -27.51 4.04 3.30
N GLN A 282 -28.77 3.97 2.86
CA GLN A 282 -29.32 2.74 2.30
C GLN A 282 -28.52 2.31 1.07
N LEU A 283 -28.50 0.99 0.79
CA LEU A 283 -27.88 0.48 -0.41
C LEU A 283 -28.59 1.10 -1.63
N ALA A 284 -27.82 1.78 -2.48
CA ALA A 284 -28.33 2.45 -3.65
C ALA A 284 -27.85 1.72 -4.93
N ASN A 285 -28.66 1.79 -5.98
CA ASN A 285 -28.22 1.43 -7.32
C ASN A 285 -27.66 2.69 -7.99
N GLY A 286 -26.49 2.57 -8.57
CA GLY A 286 -25.79 3.63 -9.29
C GLY A 286 -25.40 3.17 -10.70
N THR A 287 -24.93 4.09 -11.53
CA THR A 287 -24.33 3.77 -12.82
C THR A 287 -22.98 3.08 -12.68
N ASP A 288 -22.21 3.48 -11.65
CA ASP A 288 -20.94 2.87 -11.27
C ASP A 288 -21.14 2.09 -9.99
N GLN A 289 -20.95 0.78 -10.05
CA GLN A 289 -21.11 -0.13 -8.93
C GLN A 289 -19.75 -0.69 -8.50
N PRO A 290 -19.07 -0.06 -7.53
CA PRO A 290 -17.79 -0.54 -7.01
C PRO A 290 -17.99 -1.81 -6.18
N VAL A 291 -17.23 -2.84 -6.52
CA VAL A 291 -17.09 -4.07 -5.76
C VAL A 291 -15.73 -4.06 -5.07
N PHE A 292 -15.73 -4.09 -3.74
CA PHE A 292 -14.51 -4.13 -2.96
C PHE A 292 -14.20 -5.57 -2.58
N ILE A 293 -13.10 -6.12 -3.12
CA ILE A 293 -12.56 -7.38 -2.61
C ILE A 293 -11.65 -7.06 -1.42
N VAL A 294 -12.07 -7.52 -0.25
CA VAL A 294 -11.39 -7.29 1.03
C VAL A 294 -10.87 -8.60 1.61
N SER A 295 -9.80 -8.55 2.38
CA SER A 295 -9.20 -9.72 3.03
C SER A 295 -7.98 -9.31 3.85
N LEU A 296 -7.36 -10.24 4.55
CA LEU A 296 -5.92 -10.10 4.82
C LEU A 296 -5.11 -10.36 3.54
N PRO A 297 -3.91 -9.79 3.40
CA PRO A 297 -3.03 -10.12 2.28
C PRO A 297 -2.78 -11.63 2.19
N ARG A 298 -2.48 -12.14 1.00
CA ARG A 298 -2.17 -13.56 0.76
C ARG A 298 -3.35 -14.52 0.96
N SER A 299 -4.58 -14.01 1.02
CA SER A 299 -5.80 -14.82 1.17
C SER A 299 -6.41 -15.29 -0.16
N GLY A 300 -5.80 -14.96 -1.32
CA GLY A 300 -6.33 -15.35 -2.63
C GLY A 300 -7.14 -14.25 -3.33
N SER A 301 -7.12 -13.02 -2.81
CA SER A 301 -7.88 -11.88 -3.36
C SER A 301 -7.57 -11.57 -4.84
N THR A 302 -6.32 -11.77 -5.29
CA THR A 302 -5.96 -11.61 -6.71
C THR A 302 -6.59 -12.69 -7.60
N LEU A 303 -6.73 -13.93 -7.10
CA LEU A 303 -7.43 -14.99 -7.81
C LEU A 303 -8.91 -14.64 -7.98
N LEU A 304 -9.57 -14.25 -6.89
CA LEU A 304 -10.97 -13.86 -6.92
C LEU A 304 -11.21 -12.64 -7.83
N GLU A 305 -10.31 -11.65 -7.79
CA GLU A 305 -10.35 -10.49 -8.69
C GLU A 305 -10.26 -10.90 -10.16
N GLN A 306 -9.37 -11.85 -10.52
CA GLN A 306 -9.26 -12.36 -11.88
C GLN A 306 -10.53 -13.10 -12.31
N MET A 307 -11.07 -13.96 -11.43
CA MET A 307 -12.29 -14.70 -11.70
C MET A 307 -13.48 -13.76 -11.93
N LEU A 308 -13.78 -12.88 -10.98
CA LEU A 308 -14.87 -11.91 -11.12
C LEU A 308 -14.64 -10.94 -12.28
N GLY A 309 -13.39 -10.49 -12.48
CA GLY A 309 -13.01 -9.58 -13.56
C GLY A 309 -13.10 -10.19 -14.96
N SER A 310 -13.22 -11.52 -15.08
CA SER A 310 -13.48 -12.21 -16.34
C SER A 310 -14.95 -12.16 -16.74
N HIS A 311 -15.84 -11.79 -15.82
CA HIS A 311 -17.26 -11.57 -16.12
C HIS A 311 -17.43 -10.34 -17.06
N PRO A 312 -18.32 -10.41 -18.08
CA PRO A 312 -18.41 -9.38 -19.13
C PRO A 312 -18.80 -7.99 -18.63
N VAL A 313 -19.48 -7.89 -17.51
CA VAL A 313 -19.94 -6.59 -16.96
C VAL A 313 -19.10 -6.10 -15.77
N ILE A 314 -18.04 -6.82 -15.39
CA ILE A 314 -17.14 -6.45 -14.30
C ILE A 314 -15.77 -6.06 -14.87
N GLU A 315 -15.23 -4.92 -14.46
CA GLU A 315 -13.89 -4.45 -14.81
C GLU A 315 -12.97 -4.51 -13.59
N PRO A 316 -11.88 -5.30 -13.62
CA PRO A 316 -10.89 -5.30 -12.53
C PRO A 316 -9.96 -4.09 -12.68
N VAL A 317 -9.87 -3.25 -11.65
CA VAL A 317 -9.02 -2.04 -11.65
C VAL A 317 -7.77 -2.17 -10.75
N GLY A 318 -7.60 -3.30 -10.07
CA GLY A 318 -6.45 -3.57 -9.22
C GLY A 318 -6.59 -3.01 -7.81
N GLU A 319 -5.45 -2.69 -7.18
CA GLU A 319 -5.38 -2.16 -5.81
C GLU A 319 -5.43 -0.63 -5.86
N LEU A 320 -6.57 -0.04 -5.44
CA LEU A 320 -6.73 1.41 -5.39
C LEU A 320 -6.52 1.94 -3.96
N PRO A 321 -5.49 2.76 -3.72
CA PRO A 321 -5.18 3.26 -2.37
C PRO A 321 -6.08 4.43 -1.94
N TYR A 322 -7.19 4.67 -2.66
CA TYR A 322 -7.98 5.89 -2.53
C TYR A 322 -8.87 5.92 -1.30
N ALA A 323 -9.53 4.81 -0.96
CA ALA A 323 -10.40 4.77 0.22
C ALA A 323 -9.59 5.02 1.52
N PRO A 324 -8.47 4.33 1.80
CA PRO A 324 -7.66 4.64 2.98
C PRO A 324 -7.04 6.04 2.94
N ALA A 325 -6.67 6.57 1.76
CA ALA A 325 -6.14 7.93 1.65
C ALA A 325 -7.19 8.99 1.98
N LEU A 326 -8.42 8.82 1.50
CA LEU A 326 -9.55 9.72 1.80
C LEU A 326 -9.93 9.65 3.27
N LEU A 327 -9.98 8.44 3.86
CA LEU A 327 -10.22 8.28 5.30
C LEU A 327 -9.16 8.98 6.12
N ARG A 328 -7.87 8.77 5.85
CA ARG A 328 -6.77 9.44 6.55
C ARG A 328 -6.91 10.97 6.50
N GLY A 329 -7.17 11.53 5.32
CA GLY A 329 -7.38 12.97 5.17
C GLY A 329 -8.61 13.47 5.91
N PHE A 330 -9.69 12.68 5.95
CA PHE A 330 -10.89 13.00 6.71
C PHE A 330 -10.62 13.01 8.24
N ILE A 331 -9.96 11.97 8.75
CA ILE A 331 -9.59 11.87 10.17
C ILE A 331 -8.63 12.99 10.57
N GLU A 332 -7.60 13.30 9.77
CA GLU A 332 -6.69 14.42 9.99
C GLU A 332 -7.47 15.74 10.20
N MET A 333 -8.52 15.96 9.43
CA MET A 333 -9.34 17.17 9.56
C MET A 333 -10.31 17.12 10.72
N ALA A 334 -10.87 15.95 11.06
CA ALA A 334 -11.81 15.77 12.16
C ALA A 334 -11.10 15.96 13.53
N THR A 335 -9.90 15.40 13.69
CA THR A 335 -9.13 15.45 14.95
C THR A 335 -8.57 16.83 15.28
N ARG A 336 -8.53 17.76 14.33
CA ARG A 336 -8.15 19.18 14.59
C ARG A 336 -9.06 19.88 15.64
N ARG A 337 -10.28 19.42 15.80
CA ARG A 337 -11.27 20.02 16.71
C ARG A 337 -11.34 19.32 18.07
N GLY A 338 -10.56 18.26 18.27
CA GLY A 338 -10.52 17.44 19.48
C GLY A 338 -10.19 15.99 19.17
N LYS A 339 -9.94 15.19 20.21
CA LYS A 339 -9.75 13.76 20.05
C LYS A 339 -11.11 13.13 19.70
N VAL A 340 -11.21 12.58 18.49
CA VAL A 340 -12.38 11.84 17.99
C VAL A 340 -11.84 10.55 17.39
N SER A 341 -12.43 9.42 17.72
CA SER A 341 -12.05 8.15 17.10
C SER A 341 -12.52 8.07 15.64
N ALA A 342 -11.93 7.16 14.87
CA ALA A 342 -12.30 6.96 13.48
C ALA A 342 -13.80 6.58 13.35
N VAL A 343 -14.29 5.66 14.18
CA VAL A 343 -15.68 5.21 14.14
C VAL A 343 -16.67 6.35 14.49
N GLU A 344 -16.35 7.19 15.49
CA GLU A 344 -17.15 8.37 15.81
C GLU A 344 -17.14 9.41 14.69
N ALA A 345 -15.96 9.67 14.11
CA ALA A 345 -15.82 10.62 13.01
C ALA A 345 -16.64 10.18 11.79
N ILE A 346 -16.62 8.86 11.46
CA ILE A 346 -17.42 8.30 10.36
C ILE A 346 -18.92 8.43 10.65
N ALA A 347 -19.37 8.10 11.86
CA ALA A 347 -20.77 8.25 12.27
C ALA A 347 -21.27 9.70 12.20
N GLY A 348 -20.43 10.64 12.65
CA GLY A 348 -20.73 12.07 12.66
C GLY A 348 -20.45 12.78 11.32
N MET A 349 -20.05 12.06 10.27
CA MET A 349 -19.71 12.68 8.99
C MET A 349 -20.93 13.34 8.34
N PRO A 350 -20.87 14.67 8.04
CA PRO A 350 -21.96 15.34 7.33
C PRO A 350 -22.21 14.73 5.95
N GLU A 351 -23.47 14.66 5.55
CA GLU A 351 -23.89 14.06 4.27
C GLU A 351 -23.18 14.68 3.05
N GLU A 352 -23.01 15.99 3.06
CA GLU A 352 -22.29 16.70 1.99
C GLU A 352 -20.83 16.30 1.90
N VAL A 353 -20.17 16.07 3.06
CA VAL A 353 -18.78 15.59 3.12
C VAL A 353 -18.71 14.17 2.57
N ALA A 354 -19.63 13.28 3.00
CA ALA A 354 -19.69 11.91 2.52
C ALA A 354 -19.86 11.87 0.99
N ARG A 355 -20.80 12.62 0.44
CA ARG A 355 -21.09 12.71 -0.99
C ARG A 355 -19.88 13.25 -1.78
N ARG A 356 -19.18 14.28 -1.25
CA ARG A 356 -17.96 14.81 -1.88
C ARG A 356 -16.84 13.78 -1.90
N LEU A 357 -16.59 13.08 -0.78
CA LEU A 357 -15.56 12.05 -0.70
C LEU A 357 -15.88 10.85 -1.61
N GLY A 358 -17.15 10.44 -1.71
CA GLY A 358 -17.59 9.41 -2.64
C GLY A 358 -17.38 9.81 -4.10
N ALA A 359 -17.75 11.03 -4.49
CA ALA A 359 -17.51 11.56 -5.83
C ALA A 359 -16.00 11.65 -6.15
N GLU A 360 -15.19 12.02 -5.16
CA GLU A 360 -13.72 12.08 -5.30
C GLU A 360 -13.13 10.67 -5.48
N TYR A 361 -13.60 9.67 -4.72
CA TYR A 361 -13.20 8.28 -4.91
C TYR A 361 -13.51 7.79 -6.33
N LEU A 362 -14.75 7.97 -6.80
CA LEU A 362 -15.17 7.56 -8.15
C LEU A 362 -14.38 8.27 -9.24
N SER A 363 -14.13 9.57 -9.09
CA SER A 363 -13.28 10.34 -10.03
C SER A 363 -11.84 9.83 -10.11
N ARG A 364 -11.25 9.42 -8.97
CA ARG A 364 -9.92 8.81 -8.95
C ARG A 364 -9.93 7.40 -9.53
N ALA A 365 -10.93 6.58 -9.19
CA ALA A 365 -11.09 5.22 -9.71
C ALA A 365 -11.29 5.21 -11.23
N ALA A 366 -12.02 6.19 -11.78
CA ALA A 366 -12.26 6.34 -13.22
C ALA A 366 -10.96 6.45 -14.04
N GLN A 367 -9.86 6.93 -13.45
CA GLN A 367 -8.55 7.02 -14.13
C GLN A 367 -7.95 5.64 -14.45
N HIS A 368 -8.42 4.57 -13.80
CA HIS A 368 -7.96 3.19 -14.00
C HIS A 368 -8.91 2.38 -14.88
N ARG A 369 -10.11 2.88 -15.09
CA ARG A 369 -11.11 2.19 -15.91
C ARG A 369 -10.80 2.37 -17.40
N LYS A 370 -10.94 1.29 -18.15
CA LYS A 370 -10.71 1.23 -19.60
C LYS A 370 -11.98 0.93 -20.38
N SER A 371 -13.10 0.72 -19.67
CA SER A 371 -14.40 0.36 -20.24
C SER A 371 -15.54 1.02 -19.47
N ASP A 372 -16.73 1.04 -20.07
CA ASP A 372 -17.96 1.54 -19.47
C ASP A 372 -18.78 0.43 -18.78
N ARG A 373 -18.14 -0.67 -18.34
CA ARG A 373 -18.81 -1.75 -17.64
C ARG A 373 -19.43 -1.21 -16.33
N PRO A 374 -20.68 -1.60 -15.98
CA PRO A 374 -21.34 -1.03 -14.81
C PRO A 374 -20.66 -1.38 -13.47
N PHE A 375 -20.00 -2.53 -13.39
CA PHE A 375 -19.25 -2.94 -12.19
C PHE A 375 -17.76 -2.76 -12.41
N PHE A 376 -17.07 -2.34 -11.36
CA PHE A 376 -15.61 -2.43 -11.29
C PHE A 376 -15.15 -2.97 -9.95
N VAL A 377 -14.05 -3.73 -9.97
CA VAL A 377 -13.48 -4.35 -8.75
C VAL A 377 -12.26 -3.58 -8.29
N ASP A 378 -12.36 -2.94 -7.11
CA ASP A 378 -11.21 -2.49 -6.31
C ASP A 378 -10.80 -3.61 -5.37
N LYS A 379 -9.64 -4.20 -5.63
CA LYS A 379 -9.10 -5.27 -4.81
C LYS A 379 -7.93 -4.76 -3.99
N LEU A 380 -8.23 -4.06 -2.91
CA LEU A 380 -7.24 -3.69 -1.89
C LEU A 380 -7.54 -4.47 -0.61
N PRO A 381 -6.77 -5.52 -0.28
CA PRO A 381 -7.05 -6.39 0.86
C PRO A 381 -7.35 -5.61 2.14
N HIS A 382 -6.51 -4.64 2.48
CA HIS A 382 -6.62 -3.85 3.71
C HIS A 382 -7.92 -3.03 3.84
N ASN A 383 -8.72 -2.89 2.78
CA ASN A 383 -10.04 -2.25 2.87
C ASN A 383 -11.03 -3.01 3.77
N TRP A 384 -10.67 -4.18 4.29
CA TRP A 384 -11.48 -4.86 5.30
C TRP A 384 -11.74 -3.99 6.53
N SER A 385 -10.78 -3.20 6.98
CA SER A 385 -10.95 -2.27 8.11
C SER A 385 -11.71 -0.99 7.73
N ASN A 386 -11.86 -0.70 6.43
CA ASN A 386 -12.48 0.52 5.91
C ASN A 386 -13.94 0.34 5.45
N VAL A 387 -14.55 -0.83 5.67
CA VAL A 387 -15.91 -1.17 5.17
C VAL A 387 -16.94 -0.11 5.57
N LEU A 388 -16.96 0.33 6.83
CA LEU A 388 -17.91 1.35 7.32
C LEU A 388 -17.70 2.71 6.66
N PHE A 389 -16.46 3.14 6.51
CA PHE A 389 -16.14 4.39 5.81
C PHE A 389 -16.55 4.34 4.34
N ILE A 390 -16.17 3.26 3.64
CA ILE A 390 -16.51 3.05 2.24
C ILE A 390 -18.03 3.04 2.08
N ARG A 391 -18.75 2.33 2.93
CA ARG A 391 -20.22 2.29 2.93
C ARG A 391 -20.84 3.66 3.17
N ARG A 392 -20.23 4.49 4.04
CA ARG A 392 -20.68 5.86 4.31
C ARG A 392 -20.57 6.77 3.09
N ILE A 393 -19.48 6.68 2.32
CA ILE A 393 -19.21 7.57 1.20
C ILE A 393 -19.71 7.02 -0.16
N LEU A 394 -19.91 5.70 -0.26
CA LEU A 394 -20.34 4.98 -1.47
C LEU A 394 -21.52 4.05 -1.14
N PRO A 395 -22.76 4.57 -1.09
CA PRO A 395 -23.92 3.74 -0.76
C PRO A 395 -24.15 2.54 -1.70
N GLN A 396 -23.66 2.60 -2.93
CA GLN A 396 -23.76 1.53 -3.92
C GLN A 396 -22.65 0.45 -3.79
N ALA A 397 -21.66 0.63 -2.91
CA ALA A 397 -20.55 -0.31 -2.77
C ALA A 397 -21.02 -1.70 -2.30
N ARG A 398 -20.44 -2.75 -2.93
CA ARG A 398 -20.56 -4.15 -2.54
C ARG A 398 -19.22 -4.64 -1.98
N PHE A 399 -19.27 -5.54 -1.00
CA PHE A 399 -18.06 -6.06 -0.36
C PHE A 399 -18.02 -7.57 -0.48
N VAL A 400 -16.92 -8.09 -1.01
CA VAL A 400 -16.66 -9.53 -1.08
C VAL A 400 -15.39 -9.81 -0.29
N ASP A 401 -15.53 -10.50 0.84
CA ASP A 401 -14.43 -10.93 1.68
C ASP A 401 -13.95 -12.32 1.25
N ILE A 402 -12.66 -12.47 1.00
CA ILE A 402 -12.08 -13.80 0.76
C ILE A 402 -11.18 -14.20 1.93
N ARG A 403 -11.54 -15.31 2.56
CA ARG A 403 -10.86 -15.84 3.74
C ARG A 403 -10.09 -17.12 3.42
N ARG A 404 -8.85 -17.17 3.88
CA ARG A 404 -7.98 -18.34 3.78
C ARG A 404 -7.69 -18.88 5.17
N ALA A 405 -7.45 -20.20 5.27
CA ALA A 405 -7.08 -20.85 6.53
C ALA A 405 -5.99 -20.05 7.28
N PRO A 406 -6.14 -19.85 8.61
CA PRO A 406 -5.30 -18.93 9.39
C PRO A 406 -3.81 -19.20 9.28
N LEU A 407 -3.38 -20.45 9.42
CA LEU A 407 -1.96 -20.81 9.33
C LEU A 407 -1.39 -20.52 7.94
N ASP A 408 -2.15 -20.82 6.87
CA ASP A 408 -1.72 -20.52 5.51
C ASP A 408 -1.62 -19.03 5.23
N CYS A 409 -2.61 -18.26 5.67
CA CYS A 409 -2.64 -16.82 5.50
C CYS A 409 -1.49 -16.18 6.25
N CYS A 410 -1.38 -16.41 7.57
CA CYS A 410 -0.39 -15.77 8.44
C CYS A 410 1.04 -16.15 8.05
N PHE A 411 1.31 -17.45 7.78
CA PHE A 411 2.64 -17.88 7.36
C PHE A 411 3.03 -17.30 5.99
N SER A 412 2.08 -17.23 5.03
CA SER A 412 2.33 -16.60 3.73
C SER A 412 2.61 -15.09 3.83
N ASN A 413 2.05 -14.41 4.84
CA ASN A 413 2.38 -13.03 5.16
C ASN A 413 3.77 -12.93 5.78
N PHE A 414 4.10 -13.75 6.77
CA PHE A 414 5.38 -13.78 7.46
C PHE A 414 6.58 -14.03 6.52
N THR A 415 6.38 -14.81 5.46
CA THR A 415 7.43 -15.12 4.46
C THR A 415 7.50 -14.13 3.30
N GLN A 416 6.66 -13.08 3.29
CA GLN A 416 6.65 -12.05 2.27
C GLN A 416 7.32 -10.77 2.78
N TYR A 417 8.36 -10.31 2.08
CA TYR A 417 8.92 -8.99 2.36
C TYR A 417 7.97 -7.90 1.84
N PHE A 418 7.25 -7.28 2.76
CA PHE A 418 6.48 -6.07 2.51
C PHE A 418 7.32 -4.84 2.85
N THR A 419 7.27 -3.78 2.04
CA THR A 419 8.10 -2.59 2.28
C THR A 419 7.62 -1.79 3.50
N ARG A 420 6.40 -1.23 3.47
CA ARG A 420 5.77 -0.51 4.60
C ARG A 420 4.34 -0.94 4.87
N ALA A 421 3.67 -1.51 3.87
CA ALA A 421 2.34 -2.06 4.04
C ALA A 421 2.39 -3.34 4.90
N HIS A 422 1.32 -3.60 5.64
CA HIS A 422 1.13 -4.84 6.41
C HIS A 422 2.18 -5.05 7.52
N ALA A 423 2.38 -4.04 8.36
CA ALA A 423 3.36 -4.05 9.46
C ALA A 423 3.22 -5.25 10.42
N ALA A 424 2.01 -5.75 10.64
CA ALA A 424 1.74 -6.96 11.42
C ALA A 424 2.43 -8.23 10.87
N SER A 425 2.79 -8.27 9.58
CA SER A 425 3.36 -9.46 8.94
C SER A 425 4.76 -9.85 9.44
N PHE A 426 5.45 -8.95 10.14
CA PHE A 426 6.85 -9.14 10.55
C PHE A 426 7.04 -9.85 11.90
N ALA A 427 5.96 -10.22 12.59
CA ALA A 427 6.01 -11.12 13.75
C ALA A 427 4.85 -12.12 13.67
N LEU A 428 5.11 -13.35 14.12
CA LEU A 428 4.09 -14.42 14.10
C LEU A 428 2.90 -14.08 15.02
N GLU A 429 3.19 -13.49 16.17
CA GLU A 429 2.19 -13.07 17.13
C GLU A 429 1.38 -11.88 16.62
N ASP A 430 2.03 -10.94 15.95
CA ASP A 430 1.37 -9.73 15.44
C ASP A 430 0.42 -10.06 14.28
N ILE A 431 0.88 -10.89 13.33
CA ILE A 431 0.00 -11.33 12.22
C ILE A 431 -1.11 -12.26 12.71
N GLY A 432 -0.83 -13.08 13.73
CA GLY A 432 -1.83 -13.90 14.40
C GLY A 432 -2.92 -13.06 15.04
N GLN A 433 -2.55 -12.02 15.82
CA GLN A 433 -3.50 -11.11 16.44
C GLN A 433 -4.28 -10.30 15.40
N CYS A 434 -3.62 -9.82 14.35
CA CYS A 434 -4.28 -9.13 13.24
C CYS A 434 -5.32 -10.03 12.55
N TYR A 435 -5.05 -11.34 12.42
CA TYR A 435 -6.01 -12.30 11.89
C TYR A 435 -7.21 -12.50 12.83
N VAL A 436 -6.97 -12.61 14.13
CA VAL A 436 -8.03 -12.71 15.16
C VAL A 436 -8.94 -11.47 15.10
N ASP A 437 -8.36 -10.28 15.10
CA ASP A 437 -9.10 -9.01 15.06
C ASP A 437 -9.88 -8.82 13.77
N TYR A 438 -9.30 -9.22 12.63
CA TYR A 438 -10.02 -9.26 11.36
C TYR A 438 -11.26 -10.19 11.41
N VAL A 439 -11.13 -11.39 11.96
CA VAL A 439 -12.25 -12.33 12.10
C VAL A 439 -13.31 -11.78 13.05
N ARG A 440 -12.91 -11.21 14.18
CA ARG A 440 -13.81 -10.57 15.16
C ARG A 440 -14.61 -9.43 14.52
N TYR A 441 -13.93 -8.56 13.78
CA TYR A 441 -14.57 -7.44 13.08
C TYR A 441 -15.58 -7.91 12.03
N MET A 442 -15.20 -8.87 11.17
CA MET A 442 -16.09 -9.39 10.14
C MET A 442 -17.31 -10.11 10.75
N SER A 443 -17.10 -10.93 11.80
CA SER A 443 -18.20 -11.59 12.50
C SER A 443 -19.14 -10.60 13.18
N HIS A 444 -18.61 -9.48 13.69
CA HIS A 444 -19.44 -8.41 14.24
C HIS A 444 -20.28 -7.73 13.14
N LEU A 445 -19.70 -7.42 11.99
CA LEU A 445 -20.45 -6.87 10.86
C LEU A 445 -21.57 -7.81 10.40
N ASP A 446 -21.32 -9.11 10.35
CA ASP A 446 -22.35 -10.11 10.01
C ASP A 446 -23.52 -10.10 11.00
N ALA A 447 -23.23 -9.88 12.30
CA ALA A 447 -24.26 -9.84 13.34
C ALA A 447 -25.11 -8.56 13.28
N VAL A 448 -24.51 -7.38 13.00
CA VAL A 448 -25.22 -6.10 13.06
C VAL A 448 -25.70 -5.60 11.70
N ALA A 449 -25.14 -6.11 10.62
CA ALA A 449 -25.44 -5.74 9.24
C ALA A 449 -25.43 -6.98 8.32
N PRO A 450 -26.35 -7.94 8.50
CA PRO A 450 -26.42 -9.13 7.67
C PRO A 450 -26.44 -8.77 6.18
N GLN A 451 -25.68 -9.49 5.35
CA GLN A 451 -25.52 -9.26 3.92
C GLN A 451 -24.74 -7.99 3.51
N LEU A 452 -24.15 -7.25 4.44
CA LEU A 452 -23.25 -6.15 4.09
C LEU A 452 -22.01 -6.67 3.35
N VAL A 453 -21.47 -7.80 3.82
CA VAL A 453 -20.27 -8.45 3.25
C VAL A 453 -20.63 -9.86 2.82
N HIS A 454 -20.25 -10.25 1.61
CA HIS A 454 -20.33 -11.63 1.14
C HIS A 454 -18.99 -12.33 1.37
N HIS A 455 -19.01 -13.55 1.95
CA HIS A 455 -17.80 -14.30 2.28
C HIS A 455 -17.53 -15.42 1.29
N VAL A 456 -16.29 -15.49 0.81
CA VAL A 456 -15.75 -16.55 -0.06
C VAL A 456 -14.68 -17.31 0.71
N ASP A 457 -14.82 -18.63 0.79
CA ASP A 457 -13.79 -19.51 1.36
C ASP A 457 -12.76 -19.88 0.27
N TYR A 458 -11.49 -19.54 0.51
CA TYR A 458 -10.41 -19.79 -0.46
C TYR A 458 -10.20 -21.28 -0.75
N ALA A 459 -10.28 -22.15 0.27
CA ALA A 459 -10.05 -23.58 0.09
C ALA A 459 -11.17 -24.21 -0.74
N ARG A 460 -12.42 -23.80 -0.47
CA ARG A 460 -13.59 -24.23 -1.26
C ARG A 460 -13.54 -23.67 -2.67
N LEU A 461 -13.16 -22.41 -2.84
CA LEU A 461 -12.99 -21.79 -4.16
C LEU A 461 -11.96 -22.54 -5.02
N VAL A 462 -10.85 -22.98 -4.41
CA VAL A 462 -9.81 -23.74 -5.12
C VAL A 462 -10.25 -25.21 -5.37
N ALA A 463 -11.03 -25.81 -4.46
CA ALA A 463 -11.50 -27.18 -4.60
C ALA A 463 -12.61 -27.33 -5.64
N ASP A 464 -13.61 -26.44 -5.60
CA ASP A 464 -14.73 -26.35 -6.52
C ASP A 464 -15.15 -24.87 -6.64
N PRO A 465 -14.71 -24.15 -7.69
CA PRO A 465 -14.93 -22.72 -7.81
C PRO A 465 -16.41 -22.35 -8.06
N ARG A 466 -17.19 -23.24 -8.71
CA ARG A 466 -18.53 -22.90 -9.17
C ARG A 466 -19.47 -22.44 -8.05
N PRO A 467 -19.67 -23.20 -6.94
CA PRO A 467 -20.60 -22.79 -5.88
C PRO A 467 -20.20 -21.45 -5.22
N GLN A 468 -18.89 -21.20 -5.07
CA GLN A 468 -18.40 -19.97 -4.44
C GLN A 468 -18.59 -18.74 -5.35
N LEU A 469 -18.34 -18.90 -6.64
CA LEU A 469 -18.52 -17.83 -7.63
C LEU A 469 -20.00 -17.56 -7.92
N ASP A 470 -20.83 -18.59 -7.99
CA ASP A 470 -22.28 -18.48 -8.20
C ASP A 470 -22.91 -17.66 -7.07
N ALA A 471 -22.60 -18.00 -5.81
CA ALA A 471 -23.07 -17.24 -4.65
C ALA A 471 -22.54 -15.79 -4.62
N ALA A 472 -21.31 -15.54 -5.07
CA ALA A 472 -20.76 -14.20 -5.16
C ALA A 472 -21.44 -13.38 -6.28
N LEU A 473 -21.72 -13.98 -7.42
CA LEU A 473 -22.46 -13.32 -8.52
C LEU A 473 -23.90 -13.04 -8.12
N ASP A 474 -24.60 -13.99 -7.46
CA ASP A 474 -25.94 -13.78 -6.92
C ASP A 474 -25.98 -12.59 -5.94
N TYR A 475 -24.99 -12.49 -5.04
CA TYR A 475 -24.85 -11.34 -4.13
C TYR A 475 -24.67 -10.01 -4.89
N LEU A 476 -23.97 -10.04 -6.02
CA LEU A 476 -23.81 -8.87 -6.90
C LEU A 476 -25.04 -8.60 -7.76
N GLY A 477 -26.01 -9.52 -7.82
CA GLY A 477 -27.18 -9.45 -8.68
C GLY A 477 -26.86 -9.72 -10.15
N LEU A 478 -25.89 -10.60 -10.40
CA LEU A 478 -25.40 -10.95 -11.74
C LEU A 478 -25.68 -12.41 -12.07
N ASP A 479 -26.03 -12.66 -13.33
CA ASP A 479 -26.18 -14.02 -13.84
C ASP A 479 -24.82 -14.73 -14.00
N TRP A 480 -24.83 -16.05 -13.97
CA TRP A 480 -23.63 -16.86 -14.22
C TRP A 480 -23.08 -16.66 -15.64
N ASP A 481 -21.76 -16.54 -15.75
CA ASP A 481 -21.04 -16.54 -17.01
C ASP A 481 -19.79 -17.43 -16.92
N GLU A 482 -19.65 -18.39 -17.84
CA GLU A 482 -18.57 -19.40 -17.83
C GLU A 482 -17.16 -18.78 -17.90
N ARG A 483 -17.01 -17.54 -18.38
CA ARG A 483 -15.73 -16.85 -18.46
C ARG A 483 -15.04 -16.65 -17.11
N VAL A 484 -15.80 -16.65 -16.01
CA VAL A 484 -15.23 -16.56 -14.64
C VAL A 484 -14.33 -17.76 -14.31
N LEU A 485 -14.51 -18.91 -14.97
CA LEU A 485 -13.66 -20.10 -14.84
C LEU A 485 -12.42 -20.03 -15.76
N ALA A 486 -12.49 -19.28 -16.84
CA ALA A 486 -11.37 -19.07 -17.77
C ALA A 486 -10.51 -17.84 -17.38
N PHE A 487 -10.45 -17.51 -16.10
CA PHE A 487 -9.80 -16.32 -15.54
C PHE A 487 -8.32 -16.17 -15.92
N HIS A 488 -7.63 -17.26 -16.19
CA HIS A 488 -6.21 -17.29 -16.59
C HIS A 488 -5.98 -16.79 -18.03
N GLU A 489 -7.03 -16.69 -18.83
CA GLU A 489 -7.02 -16.11 -20.17
C GLU A 489 -7.22 -14.58 -20.16
N LEU A 490 -7.57 -14.00 -19.00
CA LEU A 490 -7.73 -12.55 -18.86
C LEU A 490 -6.37 -11.85 -18.91
N GLU A 491 -6.08 -11.22 -20.04
CA GLU A 491 -4.86 -10.43 -20.24
C GLU A 491 -4.97 -9.07 -19.56
N ARG A 492 -4.25 -8.87 -18.47
CA ARG A 492 -4.09 -7.57 -17.82
C ARG A 492 -2.80 -7.49 -17.01
N VAL A 493 -2.40 -6.29 -16.68
CA VAL A 493 -1.32 -6.04 -15.72
C VAL A 493 -1.79 -6.37 -14.31
N VAL A 494 -1.03 -7.21 -13.61
CA VAL A 494 -1.31 -7.64 -12.22
C VAL A 494 -0.13 -7.27 -11.33
N ARG A 495 -0.33 -6.31 -10.42
CA ARG A 495 0.73 -5.73 -9.57
C ARG A 495 0.76 -6.33 -8.18
N THR A 496 0.69 -7.63 -8.06
CA THR A 496 0.73 -8.30 -6.76
C THR A 496 1.79 -9.39 -6.74
N PRO A 497 2.26 -9.81 -5.55
CA PRO A 497 3.15 -10.97 -5.42
C PRO A 497 2.57 -12.28 -5.96
N SER A 498 1.27 -12.30 -6.31
CA SER A 498 0.56 -13.45 -6.87
C SER A 498 0.35 -13.38 -8.38
N SER A 499 0.93 -12.38 -9.07
CA SER A 499 0.72 -12.11 -10.51
C SER A 499 0.99 -13.32 -11.41
N GLU A 500 2.02 -14.10 -11.13
CA GLU A 500 2.36 -15.28 -11.93
C GLU A 500 1.41 -16.46 -11.69
N GLN A 501 0.85 -16.57 -10.49
CA GLN A 501 -0.04 -17.68 -10.12
C GLN A 501 -1.38 -17.58 -10.85
N VAL A 502 -1.93 -16.37 -11.00
CA VAL A 502 -3.24 -16.15 -11.61
C VAL A 502 -3.23 -16.22 -13.15
N ARG A 503 -2.06 -16.36 -13.77
CA ARG A 503 -1.87 -16.60 -15.20
C ARG A 503 -1.82 -18.08 -15.57
N ARG A 504 -2.02 -18.96 -14.61
CA ARG A 504 -2.06 -20.42 -14.78
C ARG A 504 -3.44 -20.93 -14.37
N PRO A 505 -3.88 -22.08 -14.92
CA PRO A 505 -5.10 -22.73 -14.43
C PRO A 505 -5.07 -22.92 -12.91
N LEU A 506 -6.26 -23.04 -12.32
CA LEU A 506 -6.43 -23.20 -10.88
C LEU A 506 -5.57 -24.37 -10.35
N ASN A 507 -4.84 -24.12 -9.27
CA ASN A 507 -3.96 -25.11 -8.65
C ASN A 507 -3.93 -24.94 -7.12
N ARG A 508 -3.38 -25.93 -6.44
CA ARG A 508 -3.29 -26.01 -4.96
C ARG A 508 -1.91 -25.68 -4.41
N ASP A 509 -0.98 -25.16 -5.23
CA ASP A 509 0.41 -24.91 -4.86
C ASP A 509 0.55 -23.96 -3.66
N GLY A 510 -0.46 -23.13 -3.41
CA GLY A 510 -0.50 -22.22 -2.29
C GLY A 510 -1.00 -22.81 -0.97
N MET A 511 -1.58 -24.02 -0.96
CA MET A 511 -2.19 -24.61 0.23
C MET A 511 -1.15 -25.34 1.08
N GLU A 512 -1.30 -25.25 2.39
CA GLU A 512 -0.48 -25.98 3.39
C GLU A 512 1.04 -25.71 3.29
N VAL A 513 1.43 -24.57 2.72
CA VAL A 513 2.86 -24.17 2.58
C VAL A 513 3.55 -24.05 3.95
N TRP A 514 2.79 -23.85 5.02
CA TRP A 514 3.29 -23.76 6.39
C TRP A 514 3.70 -25.13 6.98
N ARG A 515 3.20 -26.28 6.46
CA ARG A 515 3.43 -27.61 7.06
C ARG A 515 4.90 -27.96 7.31
N PRO A 516 5.85 -27.72 6.37
CA PRO A 516 7.27 -27.96 6.64
C PRO A 516 7.86 -27.11 7.76
N TYR A 517 7.15 -26.09 8.19
CA TYR A 517 7.56 -25.12 9.20
C TYR A 517 6.82 -25.26 10.54
N GLU A 518 5.98 -26.28 10.67
CA GLU A 518 5.08 -26.47 11.82
C GLU A 518 5.80 -26.39 13.18
N ALA A 519 7.03 -26.92 13.28
CA ALA A 519 7.82 -26.93 14.50
C ALA A 519 8.14 -25.51 15.04
N TRP A 520 8.10 -24.49 14.21
CA TRP A 520 8.43 -23.09 14.58
C TRP A 520 7.19 -22.22 14.73
N LEU A 521 5.99 -22.71 14.41
CA LEU A 521 4.75 -21.92 14.42
C LEU A 521 4.02 -21.94 15.77
N GLY A 522 4.66 -22.40 16.84
CA GLY A 522 4.09 -22.38 18.20
C GLY A 522 3.51 -21.03 18.62
N PRO A 523 4.25 -19.91 18.51
CA PRO A 523 3.75 -18.59 18.85
C PRO A 523 2.51 -18.19 18.05
N LEU A 524 2.48 -18.46 16.74
CA LEU A 524 1.33 -18.20 15.88
C LEU A 524 0.11 -19.00 16.31
N ARG A 525 0.28 -20.33 16.55
CA ARG A 525 -0.80 -21.19 17.00
C ARG A 525 -1.39 -20.74 18.34
N GLN A 526 -0.52 -20.32 19.27
CA GLN A 526 -0.96 -19.82 20.57
C GLN A 526 -1.81 -18.54 20.41
N THR A 527 -1.40 -17.60 19.56
CA THR A 527 -2.15 -16.36 19.33
C THR A 527 -3.47 -16.60 18.61
N LEU A 528 -3.48 -17.48 17.61
CA LEU A 528 -4.70 -17.83 16.88
C LEU A 528 -5.73 -18.58 17.73
N GLY A 529 -5.29 -19.32 18.78
CA GLY A 529 -6.18 -20.09 19.63
C GLY A 529 -6.99 -21.13 18.84
N GLU A 530 -8.30 -21.14 19.04
CA GLU A 530 -9.23 -22.06 18.35
C GLU A 530 -9.22 -21.89 16.82
N LEU A 531 -8.95 -20.69 16.31
CA LEU A 531 -8.85 -20.45 14.87
C LEU A 531 -7.70 -21.22 14.21
N ALA A 532 -6.67 -21.66 14.96
CA ALA A 532 -5.58 -22.45 14.41
C ALA A 532 -5.99 -23.85 13.91
N ALA A 533 -7.18 -24.31 14.29
CA ALA A 533 -7.73 -25.61 13.91
C ALA A 533 -8.71 -25.55 12.71
N SER A 534 -9.03 -24.34 12.24
CA SER A 534 -10.00 -24.08 11.17
C SER A 534 -9.40 -24.08 9.77
#